data_00bc88b1a73bf4514cdf76a8efbaad52
#
_entry.id   00bc88b1a73bf4514cdf76a8efbaad52
#
_cell.length_a   1.000
_cell.length_b   1.000
_cell.length_c   1.000
_cell.angle_alpha   90.00
_cell.angle_beta   90.00
_cell.angle_gamma   90.00
#
_symmetry.space_group_name_H-M   'P 1'
#
loop_
_entity.id
_entity.type
_entity.pdbx_description
1 polymer ?
#
loop_
_entity_poly.entity_id
_entity_poly.type
_entity_poly.pdbx_seq_one_letter_code
_entity_poly.pdbx_strand_id
1 'polypeptide(L)'
;MRRSNEARREILSAIRENLTRSARGREPRGIAPGSAELGKPTADPGPAARGSKERGDVVSSFTEQLAAVGAHWTVVRGATEAAHALAGILTAAGARRVAGSDAPLVQRLVSGLGDGFVRESLEGLSRAGLFACDAGVTTAQWGIAETGTLVLESAREKNRLLSLVPPIHVALLSTSCICDSLGDALARVSRASHAITLITGPSRTSDIELTLVVGVHGPQAVHVLLLEEEP
;
A
#
# COMPACT_ATOMS: atom_id res chain seq x y z
N MET A 1 7.94 10.53 37.99
CA MET A 1 6.59 10.68 37.40
C MET A 1 6.03 12.11 37.41
N ARG A 2 6.23 12.96 38.45
CA ARG A 2 5.66 14.33 38.49
C ARG A 2 6.23 15.27 37.40
N ARG A 3 7.55 15.25 37.12
CA ARG A 3 8.20 16.11 36.09
C ARG A 3 7.71 15.85 34.64
N SER A 4 7.35 14.60 34.31
CA SER A 4 6.85 14.27 32.96
C SER A 4 5.45 14.83 32.69
N ASN A 5 4.59 14.92 33.71
CA ASN A 5 3.24 15.47 33.57
C ASN A 5 3.25 17.01 33.48
N GLU A 6 4.23 17.65 34.09
CA GLU A 6 4.41 19.10 34.07
C GLU A 6 4.88 19.55 32.68
N ALA A 7 5.92 18.93 32.13
CA ALA A 7 6.38 19.17 30.77
C ALA A 7 5.31 18.94 29.71
N ARG A 8 4.50 17.87 29.85
CA ARG A 8 3.37 17.61 28.96
C ARG A 8 2.30 18.72 29.02
N ARG A 9 2.01 19.26 30.22
CA ARG A 9 1.05 20.37 30.37
C ARG A 9 1.57 21.65 29.73
N GLU A 10 2.85 21.97 29.90
CA GLU A 10 3.50 23.13 29.28
C GLU A 10 3.45 23.05 27.75
N ILE A 11 3.81 21.89 27.16
CA ILE A 11 3.77 21.70 25.72
C ILE A 11 2.33 21.86 25.18
N LEU A 12 1.35 21.25 25.85
CA LEU A 12 -0.05 21.36 25.43
C LEU A 12 -0.59 22.80 25.59
N SER A 13 -0.16 23.54 26.60
CA SER A 13 -0.51 24.96 26.77
C SER A 13 0.07 25.81 25.63
N ALA A 14 1.35 25.64 25.32
CA ALA A 14 2.02 26.36 24.24
C ALA A 14 1.38 26.06 22.85
N ILE A 15 0.98 24.81 22.60
CA ILE A 15 0.26 24.45 21.38
C ILE A 15 -1.10 25.16 21.32
N ARG A 16 -1.88 25.17 22.40
CA ARG A 16 -3.18 25.85 22.44
C ARG A 16 -3.06 27.35 22.22
N GLU A 17 -2.07 28.00 22.84
CA GLU A 17 -1.81 29.43 22.66
C GLU A 17 -1.43 29.76 21.23
N ASN A 18 -0.60 28.95 20.59
CA ASN A 18 -0.22 29.15 19.19
C ASN A 18 -1.40 28.95 18.23
N LEU A 19 -2.26 27.96 18.48
CA LEU A 19 -3.45 27.72 17.69
C LEU A 19 -4.46 28.88 17.83
N THR A 20 -4.66 29.42 19.04
CA THR A 20 -5.54 30.59 19.27
C THR A 20 -4.98 31.87 18.70
N ARG A 21 -3.66 32.07 18.71
CA ARG A 21 -2.98 33.21 18.08
C ARG A 21 -3.09 33.13 16.56
N SER A 22 -2.91 31.96 15.96
CA SER A 22 -3.07 31.73 14.52
C SER A 22 -4.53 31.96 14.06
N ALA A 23 -5.51 31.63 14.88
CA ALA A 23 -6.93 31.88 14.59
C ALA A 23 -7.32 33.36 14.66
N ARG A 24 -6.67 34.16 15.55
CA ARG A 24 -6.94 35.60 15.69
C ARG A 24 -6.19 36.47 14.68
N GLY A 25 -5.15 35.95 14.02
CA GLY A 25 -4.32 36.69 13.05
C GLY A 25 -4.73 36.52 11.59
N ARG A 26 -5.81 35.82 11.28
CA ARG A 26 -6.37 35.71 9.92
C ARG A 26 -7.54 36.67 9.77
N GLU A 27 -7.29 37.98 9.74
CA GLU A 27 -8.13 38.86 8.95
C GLU A 27 -7.93 38.51 7.47
N PRO A 28 -9.02 38.35 6.68
CA PRO A 28 -8.85 38.15 5.25
C PRO A 28 -8.21 39.42 4.70
N ARG A 29 -6.94 39.35 4.30
CA ARG A 29 -6.32 40.40 3.51
C ARG A 29 -7.16 40.53 2.25
N GLY A 30 -7.92 41.63 2.20
CA GLY A 30 -8.65 42.01 1.01
C GLY A 30 -7.69 42.08 -0.15
N ILE A 31 -7.80 41.17 -1.08
CA ILE A 31 -7.16 41.27 -2.38
C ILE A 31 -7.91 42.42 -3.08
N ALA A 32 -7.22 43.55 -3.28
CA ALA A 32 -7.72 44.63 -4.13
C ALA A 32 -8.13 44.03 -5.49
N PRO A 33 -9.20 44.49 -6.10
CA PRO A 33 -9.61 44.01 -7.42
C PRO A 33 -8.63 44.55 -8.48
N GLY A 34 -7.51 43.88 -8.64
CA GLY A 34 -6.70 43.97 -9.84
C GLY A 34 -7.42 43.14 -10.90
N SER A 35 -7.92 43.83 -11.92
CA SER A 35 -8.50 43.26 -13.13
C SER A 35 -7.46 42.50 -13.92
N ALA A 36 -7.06 41.30 -13.43
CA ALA A 36 -6.52 40.25 -14.27
C ALA A 36 -7.73 39.36 -14.58
N GLU A 37 -8.19 39.35 -15.81
CA GLU A 37 -9.09 38.34 -16.33
C GLU A 37 -8.46 36.99 -16.02
N LEU A 38 -8.93 36.34 -14.92
CA LEU A 38 -8.73 34.91 -14.78
C LEU A 38 -9.45 34.30 -15.98
N GLY A 39 -8.65 33.85 -16.97
CA GLY A 39 -9.17 33.03 -18.05
C GLY A 39 -10.07 31.99 -17.41
N LYS A 40 -11.29 31.83 -17.95
CA LYS A 40 -12.21 30.77 -17.58
C LYS A 40 -11.36 29.49 -17.42
N PRO A 41 -11.55 28.69 -16.34
CA PRO A 41 -10.92 27.42 -16.29
C PRO A 41 -11.29 26.72 -17.61
N THR A 42 -10.32 26.58 -18.50
CA THR A 42 -10.46 25.70 -19.65
C THR A 42 -10.85 24.37 -19.01
N ALA A 43 -12.04 23.89 -19.37
CA ALA A 43 -12.49 22.58 -18.94
C ALA A 43 -11.28 21.67 -19.07
N ASP A 44 -10.86 21.10 -17.94
CA ASP A 44 -9.83 20.08 -17.90
C ASP A 44 -10.21 19.13 -19.05
N PRO A 45 -9.37 18.93 -20.08
CA PRO A 45 -9.70 17.96 -21.09
C PRO A 45 -9.83 16.66 -20.32
N GLY A 46 -11.08 16.25 -20.09
CA GLY A 46 -11.41 15.02 -19.39
C GLY A 46 -10.51 13.93 -19.98
N PRO A 47 -10.11 12.90 -19.25
CA PRO A 47 -9.03 12.00 -19.59
C PRO A 47 -9.13 11.68 -21.07
N ALA A 48 -8.22 12.27 -21.85
CA ALA A 48 -8.15 12.04 -23.27
C ALA A 48 -8.18 10.55 -23.40
N ALA A 49 -9.12 10.02 -24.17
CA ALA A 49 -9.25 8.60 -24.45
C ALA A 49 -7.90 8.16 -25.05
N ARG A 50 -6.95 7.86 -24.16
CA ARG A 50 -5.74 7.14 -24.51
C ARG A 50 -6.30 5.82 -24.99
N GLY A 51 -6.07 5.54 -26.29
CA GLY A 51 -6.57 4.33 -26.90
C GLY A 51 -6.39 3.18 -25.92
N SER A 52 -7.48 2.45 -25.61
CA SER A 52 -7.46 1.37 -24.64
C SER A 52 -6.36 0.40 -25.06
N LYS A 53 -5.25 0.36 -24.30
CA LYS A 53 -4.25 -0.69 -24.47
C LYS A 53 -4.96 -2.02 -24.35
N GLU A 54 -4.55 -2.99 -25.14
CA GLU A 54 -5.04 -4.35 -24.93
C GLU A 54 -4.67 -4.79 -23.52
N ARG A 55 -5.51 -5.59 -22.88
CA ARG A 55 -5.30 -6.03 -21.49
C ARG A 55 -3.92 -6.68 -21.29
N GLY A 56 -3.44 -7.43 -22.29
CA GLY A 56 -2.10 -8.03 -22.29
C GLY A 56 -0.98 -6.99 -22.16
N ASP A 57 -1.09 -5.86 -22.86
CA ASP A 57 -0.11 -4.79 -22.81
C ASP A 57 -0.06 -4.11 -21.45
N VAL A 58 -1.23 -3.95 -20.80
CA VAL A 58 -1.32 -3.35 -19.46
C VAL A 58 -0.65 -4.24 -18.41
N VAL A 59 -0.89 -5.56 -18.47
CA VAL A 59 -0.25 -6.54 -17.56
C VAL A 59 1.25 -6.58 -17.78
N SER A 60 1.70 -6.63 -19.04
CA SER A 60 3.12 -6.62 -19.38
C SER A 60 3.82 -5.35 -18.87
N SER A 61 3.23 -4.19 -19.12
CA SER A 61 3.74 -2.91 -18.59
C SER A 61 3.82 -2.92 -17.05
N PHE A 62 2.80 -3.43 -16.37
CA PHE A 62 2.78 -3.55 -14.92
C PHE A 62 3.93 -4.42 -14.39
N THR A 63 4.14 -5.60 -14.99
CA THR A 63 5.18 -6.53 -14.57
C THR A 63 6.59 -6.00 -14.82
N GLU A 64 6.80 -5.30 -15.92
CA GLU A 64 8.06 -4.60 -16.21
C GLU A 64 8.37 -3.55 -15.16
N GLN A 65 7.38 -2.74 -14.78
CA GLN A 65 7.56 -1.71 -13.74
C GLN A 65 7.74 -2.33 -12.36
N LEU A 66 7.04 -3.42 -12.02
CA LEU A 66 7.29 -4.17 -10.79
C LEU A 66 8.75 -4.63 -10.69
N ALA A 67 9.30 -5.19 -11.77
CA ALA A 67 10.69 -5.62 -11.81
C ALA A 67 11.64 -4.41 -11.66
N ALA A 68 11.36 -3.30 -12.34
CA ALA A 68 12.17 -2.07 -12.27
C ALA A 68 12.25 -1.49 -10.85
N VAL A 69 11.18 -1.60 -10.07
CA VAL A 69 11.17 -1.15 -8.66
C VAL A 69 11.70 -2.22 -7.69
N GLY A 70 12.11 -3.40 -8.18
CA GLY A 70 12.69 -4.48 -7.38
C GLY A 70 11.64 -5.33 -6.65
N ALA A 71 10.40 -5.33 -7.09
CA ALA A 71 9.40 -6.29 -6.64
C ALA A 71 9.45 -7.55 -7.51
N HIS A 72 9.04 -8.68 -6.94
CA HIS A 72 8.91 -9.95 -7.65
C HIS A 72 7.45 -10.22 -7.98
N TRP A 73 7.19 -10.97 -9.03
CA TRP A 73 5.84 -11.36 -9.40
C TRP A 73 5.77 -12.79 -9.93
N THR A 74 4.62 -13.39 -9.80
CA THR A 74 4.31 -14.73 -10.33
C THR A 74 2.86 -14.75 -10.78
N VAL A 75 2.63 -15.17 -12.00
CA VAL A 75 1.27 -15.40 -12.51
C VAL A 75 0.77 -16.74 -12.00
N VAL A 76 -0.47 -16.79 -11.49
CA VAL A 76 -1.09 -17.99 -10.94
C VAL A 76 -2.54 -18.11 -11.41
N ARG A 77 -2.97 -19.33 -11.67
CA ARG A 77 -4.33 -19.67 -12.09
C ARG A 77 -5.04 -20.42 -10.98
N GLY A 78 -6.05 -19.77 -10.44
CA GLY A 78 -6.83 -20.36 -9.38
C GLY A 78 -6.11 -20.47 -8.01
N ALA A 79 -6.86 -20.98 -7.03
CA ALA A 79 -6.41 -21.00 -5.64
C ALA A 79 -5.27 -22.01 -5.38
N THR A 80 -5.22 -23.11 -6.14
CA THR A 80 -4.21 -24.16 -5.94
C THR A 80 -2.82 -23.70 -6.34
N GLU A 81 -2.68 -23.09 -7.52
CA GLU A 81 -1.39 -22.53 -7.94
C GLU A 81 -0.96 -21.38 -7.01
N ALA A 82 -1.91 -20.52 -6.60
CA ALA A 82 -1.63 -19.46 -5.65
C ALA A 82 -1.10 -19.99 -4.30
N ALA A 83 -1.68 -21.11 -3.79
CA ALA A 83 -1.20 -21.74 -2.56
C ALA A 83 0.21 -22.30 -2.72
N HIS A 84 0.51 -22.97 -3.83
CA HIS A 84 1.85 -23.50 -4.12
C HIS A 84 2.87 -22.38 -4.27
N ALA A 85 2.53 -21.31 -5.01
CA ALA A 85 3.40 -20.17 -5.20
C ALA A 85 3.67 -19.45 -3.86
N LEU A 86 2.64 -19.24 -3.04
CA LEU A 86 2.78 -18.66 -1.70
C LEU A 86 3.73 -19.49 -0.83
N ALA A 87 3.50 -20.81 -0.73
CA ALA A 87 4.34 -21.71 0.04
C ALA A 87 5.80 -21.72 -0.45
N GLY A 88 6.00 -21.70 -1.78
CA GLY A 88 7.31 -21.62 -2.41
C GLY A 88 8.06 -20.33 -2.07
N ILE A 89 7.40 -19.17 -2.17
CA ILE A 89 7.96 -17.85 -1.81
C ILE A 89 8.39 -17.86 -0.33
N LEU A 90 7.49 -18.26 0.56
CA LEU A 90 7.75 -18.28 2.00
C LEU A 90 8.91 -19.22 2.36
N THR A 91 8.94 -20.40 1.75
CA THR A 91 10.01 -21.39 1.97
C THR A 91 11.36 -20.88 1.47
N ALA A 92 11.41 -20.33 0.26
CA ALA A 92 12.62 -19.77 -0.33
C ALA A 92 13.20 -18.61 0.50
N ALA A 93 12.32 -17.82 1.11
CA ALA A 93 12.69 -16.71 2.00
C ALA A 93 12.97 -17.14 3.44
N GLY A 94 12.82 -18.42 3.80
CA GLY A 94 12.99 -18.91 5.17
C GLY A 94 11.94 -18.42 6.16
N ALA A 95 10.82 -17.89 5.66
CA ALA A 95 9.72 -17.39 6.49
C ALA A 95 9.02 -18.53 7.22
N ARG A 96 8.74 -18.34 8.50
CA ARG A 96 8.04 -19.30 9.34
C ARG A 96 6.73 -18.76 9.90
N ARG A 97 6.74 -17.52 10.36
CA ARG A 97 5.57 -16.86 10.98
C ARG A 97 4.87 -15.98 9.96
N VAL A 98 3.66 -16.36 9.61
CA VAL A 98 2.88 -15.72 8.55
C VAL A 98 1.58 -15.17 9.09
N ALA A 99 1.32 -13.90 8.83
CA ALA A 99 0.03 -13.27 9.12
C ALA A 99 -0.68 -12.91 7.80
N GLY A 100 -1.93 -13.30 7.68
CA GLY A 100 -2.78 -12.97 6.51
C GLY A 100 -3.87 -11.99 6.86
N SER A 101 -4.26 -11.14 5.89
CA SER A 101 -5.43 -10.28 6.05
C SER A 101 -6.73 -11.06 6.18
N ASP A 102 -7.82 -10.38 6.55
CA ASP A 102 -9.15 -10.98 6.69
C ASP A 102 -9.86 -11.24 5.34
N ALA A 103 -9.20 -10.96 4.21
CA ALA A 103 -9.74 -11.28 2.89
C ALA A 103 -9.93 -12.80 2.72
N PRO A 104 -11.11 -13.27 2.27
CA PRO A 104 -11.43 -14.70 2.22
C PRO A 104 -10.43 -15.55 1.43
N LEU A 105 -9.88 -15.01 0.35
CA LEU A 105 -8.87 -15.72 -0.44
C LEU A 105 -7.56 -15.85 0.36
N VAL A 106 -7.09 -14.77 0.99
CA VAL A 106 -5.88 -14.79 1.83
C VAL A 106 -6.04 -15.79 2.96
N GLN A 107 -7.19 -15.79 3.66
CA GLN A 107 -7.47 -16.72 4.73
C GLN A 107 -7.41 -18.18 4.26
N ARG A 108 -7.97 -18.50 3.10
CA ARG A 108 -7.89 -19.85 2.52
C ARG A 108 -6.44 -20.25 2.21
N LEU A 109 -5.67 -19.38 1.58
CA LEU A 109 -4.28 -19.65 1.22
C LEU A 109 -3.40 -19.83 2.46
N VAL A 110 -3.50 -18.94 3.43
CA VAL A 110 -2.73 -19.01 4.68
C VAL A 110 -3.14 -20.22 5.53
N SER A 111 -4.44 -20.54 5.60
CA SER A 111 -4.90 -21.74 6.31
C SER A 111 -4.46 -23.05 5.64
N GLY A 112 -4.26 -23.04 4.33
CA GLY A 112 -3.77 -24.17 3.55
C GLY A 112 -2.25 -24.40 3.60
N LEU A 113 -1.49 -23.51 4.23
CA LEU A 113 -0.04 -23.71 4.41
C LEU A 113 0.21 -24.94 5.31
N GLY A 114 1.24 -25.71 4.97
CA GLY A 114 1.63 -26.92 5.72
C GLY A 114 2.13 -26.61 7.14
N ASP A 115 2.40 -27.69 7.90
CA ASP A 115 2.79 -27.61 9.32
C ASP A 115 4.14 -26.91 9.58
N GLY A 116 4.91 -26.64 8.52
CA GLY A 116 6.14 -25.86 8.60
C GLY A 116 5.95 -24.37 8.90
N PHE A 117 4.71 -23.88 8.87
CA PHE A 117 4.37 -22.47 9.03
C PHE A 117 3.51 -22.23 10.28
N VAL A 118 3.87 -21.20 11.03
CA VAL A 118 3.07 -20.67 12.14
C VAL A 118 2.15 -19.59 11.59
N ARG A 119 0.85 -19.84 11.67
CA ARG A 119 -0.19 -18.90 11.18
C ARG A 119 -0.63 -18.03 12.32
N GLU A 120 -0.38 -16.73 12.20
CA GLU A 120 -0.79 -15.73 13.18
C GLU A 120 -2.19 -15.22 12.85
N SER A 121 -3.10 -15.31 13.83
CA SER A 121 -4.43 -14.72 13.71
C SER A 121 -4.35 -13.22 13.95
N LEU A 122 -5.06 -12.43 13.12
CA LEU A 122 -5.16 -10.98 13.33
C LEU A 122 -5.98 -10.63 14.58
N GLU A 123 -6.91 -11.51 14.99
CA GLU A 123 -7.67 -11.33 16.21
C GLU A 123 -6.75 -11.44 17.42
N GLY A 124 -6.54 -10.32 18.11
CA GLY A 124 -5.67 -10.27 19.27
C GLY A 124 -4.17 -10.20 18.96
N LEU A 125 -3.76 -10.10 17.69
CA LEU A 125 -2.37 -9.93 17.34
C LEU A 125 -1.81 -8.63 17.94
N SER A 126 -0.93 -8.80 18.93
CA SER A 126 -0.28 -7.67 19.56
C SER A 126 0.70 -7.00 18.58
N ARG A 127 1.08 -5.75 18.89
CA ARG A 127 2.12 -5.06 18.11
C ARG A 127 3.42 -5.88 18.09
N ALA A 128 3.83 -6.46 19.22
CA ALA A 128 5.02 -7.31 19.30
C ALA A 128 4.87 -8.58 18.44
N GLY A 129 3.68 -9.20 18.42
CA GLY A 129 3.38 -10.34 17.55
C GLY A 129 3.51 -9.99 16.06
N LEU A 130 3.03 -8.81 15.66
CA LEU A 130 3.15 -8.36 14.28
C LEU A 130 4.62 -8.14 13.87
N PHE A 131 5.45 -7.58 14.75
CA PHE A 131 6.89 -7.43 14.51
C PHE A 131 7.64 -8.77 14.52
N ALA A 132 7.07 -9.81 15.11
CA ALA A 132 7.63 -11.16 15.08
C ALA A 132 7.19 -11.96 13.84
N CYS A 133 6.31 -11.44 12.98
CA CYS A 133 5.94 -12.08 11.72
C CYS A 133 7.06 -11.92 10.69
N ASP A 134 7.35 -12.99 9.97
CA ASP A 134 8.31 -13.00 8.86
C ASP A 134 7.66 -12.52 7.57
N ALA A 135 6.35 -12.79 7.40
CA ALA A 135 5.62 -12.41 6.21
C ALA A 135 4.20 -11.92 6.53
N GLY A 136 3.77 -10.91 5.77
CA GLY A 136 2.41 -10.44 5.70
C GLY A 136 1.80 -10.73 4.33
N VAL A 137 0.60 -11.31 4.32
CA VAL A 137 -0.13 -11.63 3.08
C VAL A 137 -1.39 -10.79 3.02
N THR A 138 -1.58 -10.06 1.91
CA THR A 138 -2.75 -9.19 1.70
C THR A 138 -3.33 -9.35 0.30
N THR A 139 -4.49 -8.76 0.05
CA THR A 139 -4.93 -8.47 -1.32
C THR A 139 -4.50 -7.04 -1.70
N ALA A 140 -4.32 -6.78 -3.00
CA ALA A 140 -4.31 -5.44 -3.56
C ALA A 140 -5.58 -5.26 -4.40
N GLN A 141 -6.23 -4.12 -4.26
CA GLN A 141 -7.47 -3.86 -4.98
C GLN A 141 -7.20 -3.38 -6.39
N TRP A 142 -6.10 -2.65 -6.61
CA TRP A 142 -5.70 -2.17 -7.92
C TRP A 142 -4.19 -2.27 -8.09
N GLY A 143 -3.76 -2.43 -9.35
CA GLY A 143 -2.39 -2.26 -9.81
C GLY A 143 -2.31 -1.05 -10.74
N ILE A 144 -1.20 -0.31 -10.74
CA ILE A 144 -0.95 0.83 -11.62
C ILE A 144 0.19 0.48 -12.55
N ALA A 145 -0.12 0.31 -13.84
CA ALA A 145 0.83 -0.19 -14.83
C ALA A 145 1.99 0.78 -15.09
N GLU A 146 1.75 2.08 -15.08
CA GLU A 146 2.79 3.08 -15.36
C GLU A 146 3.91 3.12 -14.30
N THR A 147 3.70 2.57 -13.09
CA THR A 147 4.65 2.67 -11.97
C THR A 147 4.93 1.34 -11.26
N GLY A 148 4.22 0.26 -11.60
CA GLY A 148 4.30 -0.99 -10.86
C GLY A 148 3.81 -0.87 -9.41
N THR A 149 2.83 0.00 -9.17
CA THR A 149 2.33 0.30 -7.82
C THR A 149 1.11 -0.53 -7.48
N LEU A 150 1.10 -1.10 -6.27
CA LEU A 150 -0.08 -1.74 -5.68
C LEU A 150 -0.89 -0.71 -4.90
N VAL A 151 -2.22 -0.83 -4.96
CA VAL A 151 -3.15 0.00 -4.22
C VAL A 151 -3.95 -0.87 -3.26
N LEU A 152 -3.79 -0.62 -1.96
CA LEU A 152 -4.51 -1.30 -0.90
C LEU A 152 -5.50 -0.33 -0.25
N GLU A 153 -6.77 -0.73 -0.19
CA GLU A 153 -7.86 0.08 0.37
C GLU A 153 -8.24 -0.38 1.77
N SER A 154 -8.35 0.55 2.72
CA SER A 154 -8.73 0.24 4.11
C SER A 154 -10.13 -0.38 4.25
N ALA A 155 -11.00 -0.21 3.27
CA ALA A 155 -12.31 -0.85 3.24
C ALA A 155 -12.24 -2.37 3.01
N ARG A 156 -11.16 -2.85 2.38
CA ARG A 156 -10.91 -4.25 2.04
C ARG A 156 -9.80 -4.87 2.86
N GLU A 157 -8.76 -4.08 3.15
CA GLU A 157 -7.58 -4.46 3.93
C GLU A 157 -7.57 -3.68 5.24
N LYS A 158 -8.27 -4.19 6.26
CA LYS A 158 -8.45 -3.50 7.54
C LYS A 158 -7.14 -3.31 8.30
N ASN A 159 -6.20 -4.26 8.17
CA ASN A 159 -4.91 -4.19 8.83
C ASN A 159 -3.78 -3.87 7.85
N ARG A 160 -3.64 -2.58 7.50
CA ARG A 160 -2.57 -2.10 6.61
C ARG A 160 -1.15 -2.40 7.11
N LEU A 161 -0.97 -2.65 8.42
CA LEU A 161 0.35 -2.93 8.97
C LEU A 161 0.93 -4.25 8.48
N LEU A 162 0.10 -5.18 7.97
CA LEU A 162 0.57 -6.42 7.35
C LEU A 162 1.43 -6.18 6.10
N SER A 163 1.14 -5.11 5.37
CA SER A 163 1.93 -4.72 4.19
C SER A 163 3.12 -3.83 4.50
N LEU A 164 3.29 -3.38 5.75
CA LEU A 164 4.27 -2.37 6.12
C LEU A 164 5.29 -2.84 7.16
N VAL A 165 4.94 -3.82 8.01
CA VAL A 165 5.77 -4.21 9.16
C VAL A 165 6.58 -5.48 8.90
N PRO A 166 5.99 -6.61 8.44
CA PRO A 166 6.75 -7.81 8.17
C PRO A 166 7.83 -7.59 7.10
N PRO A 167 8.99 -8.23 7.22
CA PRO A 167 10.08 -8.08 6.24
C PRO A 167 9.73 -8.58 4.84
N ILE A 168 8.73 -9.46 4.73
CA ILE A 168 8.22 -9.95 3.44
C ILE A 168 6.75 -9.57 3.32
N HIS A 169 6.40 -8.92 2.21
CA HIS A 169 5.01 -8.67 1.84
C HIS A 169 4.64 -9.46 0.60
N VAL A 170 3.60 -10.29 0.69
CA VAL A 170 3.01 -10.99 -0.46
C VAL A 170 1.63 -10.42 -0.73
N ALA A 171 1.44 -9.83 -1.91
CA ALA A 171 0.17 -9.24 -2.33
C ALA A 171 -0.49 -10.09 -3.41
N LEU A 172 -1.78 -10.37 -3.27
CA LEU A 172 -2.60 -11.01 -4.31
C LEU A 172 -3.31 -9.91 -5.10
N LEU A 173 -3.13 -9.90 -6.41
CA LEU A 173 -3.76 -8.93 -7.32
C LEU A 173 -4.38 -9.65 -8.51
N SER A 174 -5.66 -9.42 -8.79
CA SER A 174 -6.27 -9.86 -10.05
C SER A 174 -5.71 -9.06 -11.23
N THR A 175 -5.36 -9.74 -12.32
CA THR A 175 -4.92 -9.08 -13.56
C THR A 175 -6.00 -8.16 -14.13
N SER A 176 -7.27 -8.44 -13.85
CA SER A 176 -8.42 -7.59 -14.24
C SER A 176 -8.48 -6.26 -13.48
N CYS A 177 -7.78 -6.16 -12.36
CA CYS A 177 -7.71 -4.96 -11.51
C CYS A 177 -6.49 -4.08 -11.80
N ILE A 178 -5.74 -4.33 -12.86
CA ILE A 178 -4.63 -3.47 -13.27
C ILE A 178 -5.17 -2.31 -14.10
N CYS A 179 -4.82 -1.09 -13.72
CA CYS A 179 -5.15 0.17 -14.37
C CYS A 179 -3.93 0.75 -15.06
N ASP A 180 -4.12 1.56 -16.09
CA ASP A 180 -3.02 2.22 -16.79
C ASP A 180 -2.32 3.25 -15.89
N SER A 181 -3.09 4.09 -15.22
CA SER A 181 -2.59 5.26 -14.48
C SER A 181 -3.07 5.32 -13.02
N LEU A 182 -2.40 6.15 -12.23
CA LEU A 182 -2.84 6.49 -10.87
C LEU A 182 -4.24 7.11 -10.87
N GLY A 183 -4.54 7.98 -11.85
CA GLY A 183 -5.86 8.62 -11.97
C GLY A 183 -6.98 7.60 -12.14
N ASP A 184 -6.75 6.58 -13.00
CA ASP A 184 -7.71 5.51 -13.23
C ASP A 184 -7.93 4.65 -11.99
N ALA A 185 -6.87 4.34 -11.26
CA ALA A 185 -6.96 3.59 -10.02
C ALA A 185 -7.72 4.38 -8.94
N LEU A 186 -7.41 5.66 -8.75
CA LEU A 186 -8.08 6.52 -7.76
C LEU A 186 -9.57 6.72 -8.07
N ALA A 187 -9.95 6.78 -9.35
CA ALA A 187 -11.36 6.86 -9.76
C ALA A 187 -12.17 5.62 -9.37
N ARG A 188 -11.51 4.48 -9.17
CA ARG A 188 -12.13 3.18 -8.80
C ARG A 188 -12.09 2.88 -7.31
N VAL A 189 -11.31 3.64 -6.53
CA VAL A 189 -11.22 3.46 -5.08
C VAL A 189 -12.58 3.63 -4.42
N SER A 190 -12.90 2.72 -3.51
CA SER A 190 -14.15 2.74 -2.76
C SER A 190 -14.27 3.99 -1.89
N ARG A 191 -15.43 4.65 -1.94
CA ARG A 191 -15.76 5.78 -1.05
C ARG A 191 -15.83 5.38 0.43
N ALA A 192 -15.93 4.08 0.72
CA ALA A 192 -15.87 3.54 2.09
C ALA A 192 -14.44 3.44 2.62
N SER A 193 -13.43 3.65 1.77
CA SER A 193 -12.03 3.61 2.18
C SER A 193 -11.62 4.92 2.84
N HIS A 194 -11.24 4.84 4.12
CA HIS A 194 -10.74 5.99 4.89
C HIS A 194 -9.24 6.24 4.70
N ALA A 195 -8.53 5.24 4.19
CA ALA A 195 -7.11 5.32 3.88
C ALA A 195 -6.78 4.44 2.68
N ILE A 196 -5.78 4.87 1.92
CA ILE A 196 -5.22 4.14 0.79
C ILE A 196 -3.73 3.98 1.05
N THR A 197 -3.21 2.78 0.83
CA THR A 197 -1.76 2.50 0.89
C THR A 197 -1.28 2.23 -0.52
N LEU A 198 -0.30 3.00 -0.98
CA LEU A 198 0.37 2.81 -2.27
C LEU A 198 1.72 2.14 -1.99
N ILE A 199 2.01 1.02 -2.65
CA ILE A 199 3.24 0.26 -2.48
C ILE A 199 3.92 0.12 -3.84
N THR A 200 5.08 0.78 -3.96
CA THR A 200 5.89 0.79 -5.18
C THR A 200 7.22 0.08 -4.90
N GLY A 201 7.15 -1.24 -4.81
CA GLY A 201 8.32 -2.09 -4.51
C GLY A 201 8.71 -2.15 -3.01
N PRO A 202 9.86 -2.78 -2.71
CA PRO A 202 10.41 -2.89 -1.36
C PRO A 202 10.72 -1.54 -0.74
N SER A 203 10.71 -1.48 0.60
CA SER A 203 11.10 -0.27 1.34
C SER A 203 12.55 0.10 1.06
N ARG A 204 12.79 1.32 0.66
CA ARG A 204 14.11 1.88 0.38
C ARG A 204 14.31 3.15 1.18
N THR A 205 15.41 3.21 1.92
CA THR A 205 15.83 4.42 2.62
C THR A 205 17.14 4.89 1.99
N SER A 206 17.19 6.14 1.55
CA SER A 206 18.43 6.78 1.12
C SER A 206 18.95 7.61 2.27
N ASP A 207 20.16 7.31 2.75
CA ASP A 207 20.85 8.15 3.70
C ASP A 207 21.54 9.33 2.99
N ILE A 208 21.92 10.35 3.78
CA ILE A 208 22.63 11.55 3.31
C ILE A 208 23.93 11.19 2.58
N GLU A 209 24.51 10.04 2.86
CA GLU A 209 25.72 9.49 2.21
C GLU A 209 25.46 8.76 0.88
N LEU A 210 24.26 8.88 0.28
CA LEU A 210 23.86 8.23 -0.98
C LEU A 210 23.87 6.68 -0.92
N THR A 211 23.93 6.09 0.25
CA THR A 211 23.86 4.63 0.41
C THR A 211 22.39 4.20 0.48
N LEU A 212 21.95 3.42 -0.50
CA LEU A 212 20.61 2.86 -0.54
C LEU A 212 20.52 1.67 0.41
N VAL A 213 19.73 1.78 1.49
CA VAL A 213 19.47 0.67 2.42
C VAL A 213 18.04 0.17 2.20
N VAL A 214 17.92 -1.14 1.96
CA VAL A 214 16.63 -1.79 1.73
C VAL A 214 16.07 -2.30 3.07
N GLY A 215 14.78 -2.02 3.34
CA GLY A 215 14.04 -2.66 4.43
C GLY A 215 14.29 -2.15 5.84
N VAL A 216 14.75 -0.91 6.01
CA VAL A 216 14.92 -0.31 7.35
C VAL A 216 13.57 -0.02 8.02
N HIS A 217 12.60 0.46 7.28
CA HIS A 217 11.30 0.93 7.79
C HIS A 217 10.10 0.27 7.12
N GLY A 218 10.27 -0.89 6.50
CA GLY A 218 9.20 -1.61 5.80
C GLY A 218 9.71 -2.92 5.18
N PRO A 219 8.89 -3.58 4.35
CA PRO A 219 9.24 -4.85 3.73
C PRO A 219 10.55 -4.77 2.93
N GLN A 220 11.43 -5.75 3.16
CA GLN A 220 12.66 -5.95 2.39
C GLN A 220 12.37 -6.58 1.03
N ALA A 221 11.30 -7.38 0.96
CA ALA A 221 10.87 -8.04 -0.25
C ALA A 221 9.36 -7.85 -0.45
N VAL A 222 8.97 -7.56 -1.70
CA VAL A 222 7.57 -7.49 -2.13
C VAL A 222 7.38 -8.52 -3.24
N HIS A 223 6.44 -9.43 -3.04
CA HIS A 223 6.03 -10.43 -4.03
C HIS A 223 4.58 -10.20 -4.42
N VAL A 224 4.27 -10.26 -5.70
CA VAL A 224 2.91 -10.10 -6.23
C VAL A 224 2.48 -11.40 -6.89
N LEU A 225 1.42 -12.03 -6.37
CA LEU A 225 0.74 -13.12 -7.03
C LEU A 225 -0.33 -12.52 -7.94
N LEU A 226 -0.09 -12.56 -9.24
CA LEU A 226 -1.01 -12.10 -10.28
C LEU A 226 -2.01 -13.21 -10.59
N LEU A 227 -3.24 -12.99 -10.16
CA LEU A 227 -4.33 -13.93 -10.36
C LEU A 227 -4.90 -13.72 -11.76
N GLU A 228 -4.71 -14.69 -12.65
CA GLU A 228 -5.50 -14.78 -13.88
C GLU A 228 -6.85 -15.39 -13.55
N GLU A 229 -7.92 -14.76 -14.05
CA GLU A 229 -9.25 -15.35 -14.00
C GLU A 229 -9.25 -16.59 -14.93
N GLU A 230 -9.79 -17.71 -14.44
CA GLU A 230 -10.09 -18.84 -15.32
C GLU A 230 -11.13 -18.36 -16.36
N PRO A 231 -10.94 -18.67 -17.64
CA PRO A 231 -11.85 -18.25 -18.68
C PRO A 231 -13.25 -18.83 -18.53
#